data_e25e384ff25b780f714350f1a714e86e
#
_entry.id   e25e384ff25b780f714350f1a714e86e
#
_cell.length_a   1.000
_cell.length_b   1.000
_cell.length_c   1.000
_cell.angle_alpha   90.00
_cell.angle_beta   90.00
_cell.angle_gamma   90.00
#
_symmetry.space_group_name_H-M   'P 1'
#
loop_
_entity.id
_entity.type
_entity.pdbx_description
1 polymer ?
#
loop_
_entity_poly.entity_id
_entity_poly.type
_entity_poly.pdbx_seq_one_letter_code
_entity_poly.pdbx_strand_id
1 'polypeptide(L)'
;LSMFNIMYADRYDTIFYINNALMPVRDGTNGYNWKRTLPGNTSKTLWTSFRTAKELPQYINPKSGFLFNTNHSSFLATAAADNLKPAAFAKTDGWEEYHLNRSVRFLELFPQNEKLSYEKFKQIKFDKQLPAVLQYPYKLDSMFLLNETEYPALASLIKTFKNWEHRGDVDSK
;
A
#
# COMPACT_ATOMS: atom_id res chain seq x y z
N LEU A 1 16.71 -10.29 1.07
CA LEU A 1 16.54 -9.79 2.44
C LEU A 1 15.09 -9.42 2.65
N SER A 2 14.49 -9.95 3.71
CA SER A 2 13.08 -9.71 4.01
C SER A 2 12.87 -8.26 4.46
N MET A 3 11.88 -7.60 3.87
CA MET A 3 11.35 -6.33 4.36
C MET A 3 10.15 -6.62 5.26
N PHE A 4 10.08 -5.95 6.40
CA PHE A 4 8.96 -6.07 7.33
C PHE A 4 8.45 -4.69 7.70
N ASN A 5 7.15 -4.51 7.61
CA ASN A 5 6.48 -3.40 8.27
C ASN A 5 6.32 -3.75 9.75
N ILE A 6 7.00 -3.04 10.61
CA ILE A 6 6.94 -3.22 12.06
C ILE A 6 6.05 -2.13 12.63
N MET A 7 5.09 -2.53 13.44
CA MET A 7 4.21 -1.63 14.18
C MET A 7 4.33 -1.92 15.66
N TYR A 8 4.35 -0.86 16.47
CA TYR A 8 4.40 -0.93 17.92
C TYR A 8 3.37 0.00 18.52
N ALA A 9 2.77 -0.40 19.63
CA ALA A 9 1.93 0.43 20.47
C ALA A 9 2.12 0.02 21.93
N ASP A 10 2.07 0.97 22.83
CA ASP A 10 2.19 0.73 24.26
C ASP A 10 1.07 1.41 25.07
N ARG A 11 1.08 1.16 26.38
CA ARG A 11 0.11 1.74 27.32
C ARG A 11 0.40 3.20 27.70
N TYR A 12 1.48 3.77 27.17
CA TYR A 12 1.91 5.14 27.43
C TYR A 12 1.61 6.06 26.23
N ASP A 13 0.66 5.64 25.39
CA ASP A 13 0.23 6.37 24.19
C ASP A 13 1.33 6.53 23.11
N THR A 14 2.30 5.62 23.09
CA THR A 14 3.30 5.60 22.03
C THR A 14 2.82 4.66 20.92
N ILE A 15 2.73 5.19 19.71
CA ILE A 15 2.55 4.39 18.48
C ILE A 15 3.73 4.64 17.54
N PHE A 16 4.22 3.55 16.93
CA PHE A 16 5.39 3.60 16.06
C PHE A 16 5.20 2.69 14.85
N TYR A 17 5.71 3.11 13.71
CA TYR A 17 5.79 2.32 12.49
C TYR A 17 7.15 2.52 11.83
N ILE A 18 7.71 1.46 11.28
CA ILE A 18 8.87 1.49 10.41
C ILE A 18 8.75 0.47 9.30
N ASN A 19 9.08 0.87 8.07
CA ASN A 19 9.36 -0.07 7.00
C ASN A 19 10.80 -0.56 7.15
N ASN A 20 10.98 -1.61 7.97
CA ASN A 20 12.30 -2.13 8.31
C ASN A 20 12.84 -2.99 7.18
N ALA A 21 13.95 -2.56 6.60
CA ALA A 21 14.62 -3.26 5.51
C ALA A 21 16.13 -3.08 5.60
N LEU A 22 16.89 -4.06 5.16
CA LEU A 22 18.29 -3.85 4.82
C LEU A 22 18.37 -3.18 3.44
N MET A 23 18.07 -1.87 3.42
CA MET A 23 17.97 -1.08 2.19
C MET A 23 19.37 -0.68 1.69
N PRO A 24 19.80 -1.17 0.52
CA PRO A 24 21.10 -0.78 -0.02
C PRO A 24 21.08 0.69 -0.49
N VAL A 25 22.18 1.39 -0.28
CA VAL A 25 22.41 2.67 -0.93
C VAL A 25 22.74 2.40 -2.40
N ARG A 26 21.88 2.88 -3.29
CA ARG A 26 22.01 2.68 -4.72
C ARG A 26 22.53 3.94 -5.38
N ASP A 27 23.60 3.80 -6.16
CA ASP A 27 24.18 4.92 -6.87
C ASP A 27 23.26 5.38 -8.01
N GLY A 28 22.88 6.66 -7.97
CA GLY A 28 22.10 7.30 -9.03
C GLY A 28 22.96 7.84 -10.19
N THR A 29 24.28 7.94 -10.02
CA THR A 29 25.20 8.59 -10.98
C THR A 29 25.51 7.71 -12.19
N ASN A 30 25.41 6.39 -12.06
CA ASN A 30 25.69 5.43 -13.13
C ASN A 30 24.55 5.26 -14.15
N GLY A 31 23.46 6.00 -14.02
CA GLY A 31 22.31 5.95 -14.94
C GLY A 31 21.51 4.64 -14.89
N TYR A 32 21.74 3.75 -13.93
CA TYR A 32 21.03 2.50 -13.80
C TYR A 32 19.59 2.72 -13.30
N ASN A 33 18.64 2.05 -13.96
CA ASN A 33 17.28 1.93 -13.45
C ASN A 33 17.20 0.70 -12.53
N TRP A 34 17.29 0.93 -11.23
CA TRP A 34 17.29 -0.12 -10.19
C TRP A 34 15.97 -0.92 -10.08
N LYS A 35 14.93 -0.50 -10.82
CA LYS A 35 13.66 -1.25 -10.96
C LYS A 35 13.65 -2.18 -12.18
N ARG A 36 14.75 -2.28 -12.92
CA ARG A 36 14.89 -3.10 -14.13
C ARG A 36 16.03 -4.11 -13.98
N THR A 37 16.18 -4.97 -14.97
CA THR A 37 17.34 -5.87 -15.07
C THR A 37 18.63 -5.06 -15.13
N LEU A 38 19.58 -5.43 -14.31
CA LEU A 38 20.89 -4.77 -14.19
C LEU A 38 22.00 -5.69 -14.73
N PRO A 39 23.12 -5.13 -15.25
CA PRO A 39 24.24 -5.95 -15.67
C PRO A 39 24.89 -6.64 -14.46
N GLY A 40 25.08 -7.96 -14.56
CA GLY A 40 25.71 -8.78 -13.52
C GLY A 40 27.23 -8.89 -13.64
N ASN A 41 27.83 -8.31 -14.68
CA ASN A 41 29.26 -8.40 -15.01
C ASN A 41 30.05 -7.15 -14.60
N THR A 42 29.56 -6.35 -13.68
CA THR A 42 30.21 -5.13 -13.19
C THR A 42 30.06 -5.00 -11.68
N SER A 43 31.10 -4.45 -11.02
CA SER A 43 31.05 -4.11 -9.59
C SER A 43 30.16 -2.89 -9.28
N LYS A 44 29.76 -2.10 -10.28
CA LYS A 44 28.94 -0.89 -10.10
C LYS A 44 27.51 -1.19 -9.63
N THR A 45 27.06 -2.44 -9.75
CA THR A 45 25.73 -2.89 -9.29
C THR A 45 25.76 -3.63 -7.96
N LEU A 46 26.93 -3.74 -7.32
CA LEU A 46 27.06 -4.37 -6.01
C LEU A 46 26.54 -3.46 -4.89
N TRP A 47 25.93 -4.06 -3.91
CA TRP A 47 25.48 -3.37 -2.70
C TRP A 47 26.61 -3.34 -1.68
N THR A 48 27.28 -2.23 -1.55
CA THR A 48 28.46 -2.05 -0.68
C THR A 48 28.16 -1.30 0.62
N SER A 49 27.02 -0.61 0.68
CA SER A 49 26.57 0.13 1.87
C SER A 49 25.04 0.09 1.97
N PHE A 50 24.53 0.37 3.19
CA PHE A 50 23.12 0.26 3.49
C PHE A 50 22.63 1.49 4.26
N ARG A 51 21.35 1.84 4.10
CA ARG A 51 20.66 2.85 4.87
C ARG A 51 20.64 2.46 6.35
N THR A 52 20.83 3.43 7.21
CA THR A 52 20.59 3.27 8.64
C THR A 52 19.10 3.24 8.95
N ALA A 53 18.70 2.71 10.10
CA ALA A 53 17.28 2.68 10.51
C ALA A 53 16.65 4.09 10.51
N LYS A 54 17.41 5.14 10.81
CA LYS A 54 16.92 6.53 10.81
C LYS A 54 16.59 7.07 9.43
N GLU A 55 17.16 6.50 8.38
CA GLU A 55 16.92 6.89 6.97
C GLU A 55 15.76 6.13 6.34
N LEU A 56 15.19 5.13 7.04
CA LEU A 56 14.04 4.37 6.55
C LEU A 56 12.73 5.11 6.86
N PRO A 57 11.66 4.90 6.03
CA PRO A 57 10.35 5.46 6.31
C PRO A 57 9.83 5.00 7.68
N GLN A 58 9.59 5.92 8.59
CA GLN A 58 9.12 5.65 9.95
C GLN A 58 8.26 6.78 10.50
N TYR A 59 7.38 6.44 11.43
CA TYR A 59 6.49 7.35 12.13
C TYR A 59 6.57 7.12 13.63
N ILE A 60 6.52 8.18 14.41
CA ILE A 60 6.37 8.15 15.86
C ILE A 60 5.28 9.15 16.21
N ASN A 61 4.20 8.70 16.84
CA ASN A 61 3.11 9.52 17.34
C ASN A 61 2.62 10.59 16.34
N PRO A 62 2.15 10.20 15.12
CA PRO A 62 1.58 11.18 14.18
C PRO A 62 0.40 11.90 14.84
N LYS A 63 0.19 13.18 14.50
CA LYS A 63 -0.85 14.02 15.11
C LYS A 63 -2.27 13.45 14.93
N SER A 64 -2.49 12.72 13.86
CA SER A 64 -3.74 12.01 13.58
C SER A 64 -4.06 10.88 14.57
N GLY A 65 -3.09 10.45 15.40
CA GLY A 65 -3.29 9.47 16.46
C GLY A 65 -3.47 8.03 16.01
N PHE A 66 -3.21 7.71 14.74
CA PHE A 66 -3.29 6.33 14.24
C PHE A 66 -2.19 6.01 13.24
N LEU A 67 -1.89 4.72 13.15
CA LEU A 67 -1.03 4.11 12.14
C LEU A 67 -1.69 2.84 11.64
N PHE A 68 -1.55 2.54 10.35
CA PHE A 68 -2.06 1.30 9.78
C PHE A 68 -1.14 0.78 8.68
N ASN A 69 -1.20 -0.52 8.45
CA ASN A 69 -0.51 -1.15 7.34
C ASN A 69 -1.33 -2.33 6.78
N THR A 70 -1.50 -2.33 5.47
CA THR A 70 -2.13 -3.41 4.69
C THR A 70 -1.19 -3.89 3.58
N ASN A 71 0.11 -3.79 3.78
CA ASN A 71 1.19 -3.98 2.79
C ASN A 71 1.19 -2.93 1.66
N HIS A 72 0.66 -1.74 1.92
CA HIS A 72 0.71 -0.60 1.01
C HIS A 72 1.93 0.27 1.28
N SER A 73 2.06 1.36 0.52
CA SER A 73 3.15 2.32 0.65
C SER A 73 3.32 2.86 2.07
N SER A 74 4.56 2.93 2.53
CA SER A 74 4.91 3.56 3.82
C SER A 74 4.62 5.06 3.86
N PHE A 75 4.42 5.70 2.72
CA PHE A 75 4.06 7.13 2.62
C PHE A 75 2.56 7.38 2.78
N LEU A 76 1.79 6.35 3.10
CA LEU A 76 0.33 6.39 3.20
C LEU A 76 -0.16 5.67 4.47
N ALA A 77 0.67 5.64 5.52
CA ALA A 77 0.45 4.83 6.73
C ALA A 77 -0.37 5.52 7.82
N THR A 78 -0.82 6.76 7.60
CA THR A 78 -1.62 7.56 8.54
C THR A 78 -2.52 8.53 7.78
N ALA A 79 -3.05 9.58 8.44
CA ALA A 79 -3.80 10.62 7.74
C ALA A 79 -2.93 11.41 6.76
N ALA A 80 -3.53 11.88 5.67
CA ALA A 80 -2.82 12.54 4.56
C ALA A 80 -1.91 13.70 5.00
N ALA A 81 -2.33 14.46 6.03
CA ALA A 81 -1.57 15.60 6.56
C ALA A 81 -0.27 15.19 7.28
N ASP A 82 -0.25 13.98 7.86
CA ASP A 82 0.87 13.47 8.65
C ASP A 82 1.76 12.49 7.86
N ASN A 83 1.35 12.14 6.66
CA ASN A 83 2.10 11.21 5.82
C ASN A 83 3.47 11.79 5.42
N LEU A 84 4.48 10.93 5.47
CA LEU A 84 5.82 11.23 4.97
C LEU A 84 5.76 11.64 3.50
N LYS A 85 6.66 12.53 3.10
CA LYS A 85 6.75 12.98 1.70
C LYS A 85 7.79 12.13 0.95
N PRO A 86 7.42 11.46 -0.14
CA PRO A 86 8.37 10.66 -0.93
C PRO A 86 9.62 11.44 -1.37
N ALA A 87 9.48 12.74 -1.60
CA ALA A 87 10.59 13.63 -1.99
C ALA A 87 11.69 13.77 -0.92
N ALA A 88 11.42 13.38 0.34
CA ALA A 88 12.44 13.36 1.40
C ALA A 88 13.35 12.12 1.33
N PHE A 89 13.06 11.17 0.45
CA PHE A 89 13.78 9.90 0.30
C PHE A 89 14.43 9.80 -1.08
N ALA A 90 15.53 9.05 -1.17
CA ALA A 90 16.22 8.89 -2.45
C ALA A 90 15.33 8.08 -3.43
N LYS A 91 15.15 8.60 -4.64
CA LYS A 91 14.36 7.92 -5.70
C LYS A 91 14.95 6.56 -6.08
N THR A 92 16.28 6.40 -5.93
CA THR A 92 16.99 5.15 -6.18
C THR A 92 16.65 4.04 -5.20
N ASP A 93 16.10 4.35 -4.02
CA ASP A 93 15.63 3.35 -3.06
C ASP A 93 14.40 2.60 -3.58
N GLY A 94 13.62 3.22 -4.46
CA GLY A 94 12.55 2.54 -5.19
C GLY A 94 11.30 2.29 -4.36
N TRP A 95 11.06 3.10 -3.33
CA TRP A 95 9.85 3.01 -2.51
C TRP A 95 8.58 3.11 -3.34
N GLU A 96 7.57 2.35 -2.94
CA GLU A 96 6.23 2.41 -3.54
C GLU A 96 5.46 3.63 -3.02
N GLU A 97 4.59 4.21 -3.85
CA GLU A 97 3.88 5.46 -3.55
C GLU A 97 2.36 5.34 -3.78
N TYR A 98 1.82 4.12 -3.83
CA TYR A 98 0.42 3.89 -4.16
C TYR A 98 -0.35 3.16 -3.06
N HIS A 99 -1.66 3.39 -3.04
CA HIS A 99 -2.59 2.60 -2.25
C HIS A 99 -2.87 1.22 -2.88
N LEU A 100 -3.25 0.27 -2.03
CA LEU A 100 -3.89 -0.98 -2.42
C LEU A 100 -5.39 -0.91 -2.10
N ASN A 101 -6.18 -1.80 -2.69
CA ASN A 101 -7.62 -1.89 -2.39
C ASN A 101 -7.90 -1.96 -0.87
N ARG A 102 -7.13 -2.76 -0.14
CA ARG A 102 -7.26 -2.89 1.32
C ARG A 102 -6.98 -1.59 2.07
N SER A 103 -6.01 -0.80 1.62
CA SER A 103 -5.69 0.48 2.28
C SER A 103 -6.73 1.55 2.01
N VAL A 104 -7.29 1.60 0.81
CA VAL A 104 -8.41 2.51 0.50
C VAL A 104 -9.63 2.11 1.32
N ARG A 105 -9.98 0.81 1.33
CA ARG A 105 -11.12 0.33 2.11
C ARG A 105 -10.98 0.59 3.61
N PHE A 106 -9.79 0.43 4.17
CA PHE A 106 -9.53 0.80 5.55
C PHE A 106 -9.85 2.28 5.81
N LEU A 107 -9.40 3.19 4.94
CA LEU A 107 -9.64 4.63 5.09
C LEU A 107 -11.11 5.02 4.91
N GLU A 108 -11.88 4.28 4.10
CA GLU A 108 -13.34 4.45 3.97
C GLU A 108 -14.07 4.11 5.28
N LEU A 109 -13.57 3.13 6.03
CA LEU A 109 -14.20 2.60 7.23
C LEU A 109 -13.72 3.24 8.52
N PHE A 110 -12.48 3.75 8.52
CA PHE A 110 -11.82 4.23 9.74
C PHE A 110 -12.30 5.63 10.11
N PRO A 111 -12.93 5.81 11.29
CA PRO A 111 -13.40 7.12 11.76
C PRO A 111 -12.21 7.95 12.26
N GLN A 112 -11.72 8.87 11.47
CA GLN A 112 -10.49 9.63 11.78
C GLN A 112 -10.61 10.57 13.00
N ASN A 113 -11.83 10.91 13.42
CA ASN A 113 -12.08 11.91 14.47
C ASN A 113 -12.80 11.32 15.72
N GLU A 114 -12.88 10.00 15.83
CA GLU A 114 -13.58 9.33 16.90
C GLU A 114 -12.71 8.26 17.55
N LYS A 115 -12.94 8.00 18.83
CA LYS A 115 -12.32 6.85 19.51
C LYS A 115 -12.92 5.56 18.95
N LEU A 116 -12.04 4.65 18.55
CA LEU A 116 -12.43 3.37 18.01
C LEU A 116 -12.74 2.38 19.13
N SER A 117 -13.98 1.88 19.20
CA SER A 117 -14.32 0.79 20.10
C SER A 117 -13.72 -0.53 19.60
N TYR A 118 -13.53 -1.49 20.51
CA TYR A 118 -13.04 -2.83 20.16
C TYR A 118 -13.93 -3.53 19.13
N GLU A 119 -15.26 -3.41 19.28
CA GLU A 119 -16.20 -4.01 18.34
C GLU A 119 -16.12 -3.35 16.95
N LYS A 120 -16.00 -2.02 16.89
CA LYS A 120 -15.79 -1.32 15.62
C LYS A 120 -14.46 -1.69 14.97
N PHE A 121 -13.41 -1.82 15.77
CA PHE A 121 -12.11 -2.29 15.28
C PHE A 121 -12.20 -3.70 14.66
N LYS A 122 -12.91 -4.64 15.29
CA LYS A 122 -13.15 -5.98 14.73
C LYS A 122 -13.91 -5.91 13.41
N GLN A 123 -14.96 -5.10 13.33
CA GLN A 123 -15.73 -4.92 12.09
C GLN A 123 -14.82 -4.45 10.94
N ILE A 124 -13.96 -3.46 11.19
CA ILE A 124 -13.02 -2.95 10.19
C ILE A 124 -12.00 -4.03 9.81
N LYS A 125 -11.43 -4.71 10.80
CA LYS A 125 -10.40 -5.73 10.57
C LYS A 125 -10.88 -6.91 9.74
N PHE A 126 -12.13 -7.32 9.92
CA PHE A 126 -12.72 -8.49 9.24
C PHE A 126 -13.68 -8.11 8.10
N ASP A 127 -13.70 -6.84 7.71
CA ASP A 127 -14.46 -6.41 6.54
C ASP A 127 -13.90 -7.08 5.28
N LYS A 128 -14.79 -7.64 4.46
CA LYS A 128 -14.45 -8.36 3.24
C LYS A 128 -14.82 -7.59 1.97
N GLN A 129 -15.39 -6.41 2.14
CA GLN A 129 -15.75 -5.55 1.04
C GLN A 129 -14.50 -4.92 0.41
N LEU A 130 -14.44 -4.83 -0.90
CA LEU A 130 -13.47 -4.02 -1.61
C LEU A 130 -13.91 -2.55 -1.63
N PRO A 131 -13.01 -1.58 -1.87
CA PRO A 131 -13.41 -0.18 -1.96
C PRO A 131 -14.32 0.08 -3.15
N ALA A 132 -15.11 1.15 -3.07
CA ALA A 132 -16.01 1.56 -4.16
C ALA A 132 -15.26 1.79 -5.48
N VAL A 133 -14.04 2.34 -5.40
CA VAL A 133 -13.15 2.52 -6.56
C VAL A 133 -11.95 1.60 -6.40
N LEU A 134 -11.85 0.61 -7.27
CA LEU A 134 -10.79 -0.39 -7.23
C LEU A 134 -9.44 0.22 -7.62
N GLN A 135 -8.40 -0.11 -6.85
CA GLN A 135 -7.03 0.32 -7.10
C GLN A 135 -6.29 -0.77 -7.87
N TYR A 136 -5.96 -0.50 -9.12
CA TYR A 136 -5.15 -1.38 -9.97
C TYR A 136 -4.06 -0.58 -10.68
N PRO A 137 -2.93 -1.21 -11.00
CA PRO A 137 -1.90 -0.58 -11.83
C PRO A 137 -2.39 -0.27 -13.25
N TYR A 138 -3.49 -0.87 -13.67
CA TYR A 138 -4.18 -0.62 -14.94
C TYR A 138 -5.61 -0.13 -14.65
N LYS A 139 -6.15 0.69 -15.55
CA LYS A 139 -7.53 1.19 -15.46
C LYS A 139 -8.51 0.07 -15.81
N LEU A 140 -8.77 -0.83 -14.88
CA LEU A 140 -9.71 -1.95 -15.07
C LEU A 140 -11.17 -1.54 -14.88
N ASP A 141 -11.45 -0.34 -14.37
CA ASP A 141 -12.84 0.16 -14.19
C ASP A 141 -13.65 0.14 -15.50
N SER A 142 -12.97 0.29 -16.65
CA SER A 142 -13.61 0.16 -17.96
C SER A 142 -14.22 -1.22 -18.21
N MET A 143 -13.76 -2.27 -17.54
CA MET A 143 -14.33 -3.62 -17.66
C MET A 143 -15.79 -3.68 -17.17
N PHE A 144 -16.11 -2.90 -16.13
CA PHE A 144 -17.45 -2.80 -15.58
C PHE A 144 -18.41 -1.98 -16.45
N LEU A 145 -17.88 -1.26 -17.44
CA LEU A 145 -18.63 -0.43 -18.38
C LEU A 145 -18.86 -1.11 -19.74
N LEU A 146 -18.31 -2.33 -19.94
CA LEU A 146 -18.46 -3.05 -21.20
C LEU A 146 -19.94 -3.35 -21.49
N ASN A 147 -20.30 -3.27 -22.79
CA ASN A 147 -21.65 -3.56 -23.26
C ASN A 147 -21.72 -5.00 -23.80
N GLU A 148 -22.62 -5.81 -23.25
CA GLU A 148 -22.80 -7.20 -23.65
C GLU A 148 -23.18 -7.37 -25.15
N THR A 149 -23.89 -6.38 -25.71
CA THR A 149 -24.32 -6.43 -27.11
C THR A 149 -23.19 -6.19 -28.11
N GLU A 150 -22.14 -5.45 -27.66
CA GLU A 150 -20.93 -5.20 -28.46
C GLU A 150 -19.96 -6.39 -28.43
N TYR A 151 -20.05 -7.21 -27.37
CA TYR A 151 -19.18 -8.36 -27.13
C TYR A 151 -19.98 -9.64 -26.84
N PRO A 152 -20.78 -10.17 -27.82
CA PRO A 152 -21.71 -11.29 -27.59
C PRO A 152 -21.02 -12.55 -27.02
N ALA A 153 -19.80 -12.84 -27.48
CA ALA A 153 -19.01 -13.98 -27.00
C ALA A 153 -18.61 -13.86 -25.52
N LEU A 154 -18.60 -12.65 -24.94
CA LEU A 154 -18.25 -12.35 -23.56
C LEU A 154 -19.45 -11.92 -22.71
N ALA A 155 -20.66 -11.96 -23.26
CA ALA A 155 -21.86 -11.41 -22.62
C ALA A 155 -22.11 -11.97 -21.21
N SER A 156 -21.93 -13.29 -21.01
CA SER A 156 -22.08 -13.93 -19.70
C SER A 156 -21.05 -13.41 -18.69
N LEU A 157 -19.80 -13.30 -19.11
CA LEU A 157 -18.70 -12.81 -18.26
C LEU A 157 -18.93 -11.34 -17.88
N ILE A 158 -19.31 -10.49 -18.83
CA ILE A 158 -19.61 -9.07 -18.60
C ILE A 158 -20.74 -8.93 -17.57
N LYS A 159 -21.80 -9.73 -17.68
CA LYS A 159 -22.89 -9.75 -16.69
C LYS A 159 -22.41 -10.16 -15.30
N THR A 160 -21.55 -11.17 -15.21
CA THR A 160 -20.95 -11.59 -13.94
C THR A 160 -20.16 -10.45 -13.29
N PHE A 161 -19.31 -9.76 -14.04
CA PHE A 161 -18.55 -8.61 -13.52
C PHE A 161 -19.48 -7.46 -13.09
N LYS A 162 -20.48 -7.12 -13.85
CA LYS A 162 -21.42 -6.04 -13.52
C LYS A 162 -22.25 -6.33 -12.26
N ASN A 163 -22.57 -7.59 -12.03
CA ASN A 163 -23.36 -8.01 -10.87
C ASN A 163 -22.53 -8.31 -9.63
N TRP A 164 -21.20 -8.34 -9.78
CA TRP A 164 -20.33 -8.63 -8.65
C TRP A 164 -20.43 -7.54 -7.57
N GLU A 165 -20.73 -7.94 -6.35
CA GLU A 165 -20.93 -7.07 -5.19
C GLU A 165 -19.60 -6.55 -4.58
N HIS A 166 -18.49 -6.74 -5.25
CA HIS A 166 -17.14 -6.34 -4.80
C HIS A 166 -16.75 -6.90 -3.43
N ARG A 167 -17.14 -8.13 -3.13
CA ARG A 167 -16.76 -8.84 -1.90
C ARG A 167 -15.71 -9.90 -2.17
N GLY A 168 -14.83 -10.13 -1.18
CA GLY A 168 -13.77 -11.12 -1.22
C GLY A 168 -14.04 -12.31 -0.30
N ASP A 169 -15.27 -12.83 -0.21
CA ASP A 169 -15.61 -14.03 0.55
C ASP A 169 -16.12 -15.17 -0.35
N VAL A 170 -16.30 -16.35 0.25
CA VAL A 170 -16.67 -17.56 -0.49
C VAL A 170 -18.09 -17.51 -1.07
N ASP A 171 -18.95 -16.66 -0.51
CA ASP A 171 -20.35 -16.50 -0.91
C ASP A 171 -20.56 -15.28 -1.84
N SER A 172 -19.48 -14.62 -2.27
CA SER A 172 -19.52 -13.48 -3.18
C SER A 172 -20.16 -13.85 -4.51
N LYS A 173 -21.09 -13.02 -5.00
CA LYS A 173 -21.85 -13.20 -6.24
C LYS A 173 -21.51 -12.11 -7.23
#